data_b5ee858bbc34b0446e7963006962b0da
#
_entry.id   b5ee858bbc34b0446e7963006962b0da
#
_cell.length_a   1.000
_cell.length_b   1.000
_cell.length_c   1.000
_cell.angle_alpha   90.00
_cell.angle_beta   90.00
_cell.angle_gamma   90.00
#
_symmetry.space_group_name_H-M   'P 1'
#
loop_
_entity.id
_entity.type
_entity.pdbx_description
1 polymer ?
#
loop_
_entity_poly.entity_id
_entity_poly.type
_entity_poly.pdbx_seq_one_letter_code
_entity_poly.pdbx_strand_id
1 'polypeptide(L)'
;LTVEAVRAAVEHLSGEGLLTVTRGMQTPPRDNVRLFALLAEALRGPGGHDPASRLLQARNYLAVTTIAAARPLDPERIAAFRETAAELSMDADYHPGISPADLTDRNRVPGPEDSAGSYYYHAAQRILGGEAERESFYADWLYNVRPPTDDSPYFHSFFRWGSLDTYIESYGRSWFQRLELGYAVVFVTFLQVLLAALVLVLAPVLVVRRRGGTAGGAAGARVGWTVLHFTAIGLGFLFVEMLHIQRFTRFLGDPIYATAAVLTAILVFS
;
A
#
# COMPACT_ATOMS: atom_id res chain seq x y z
N LEU A 1 -5.29 1.74 -6.50
CA LEU A 1 -6.60 1.88 -5.82
C LEU A 1 -6.50 3.05 -4.83
N THR A 2 -7.34 4.07 -5.03
CA THR A 2 -7.42 5.26 -4.17
C THR A 2 -8.90 5.53 -3.83
N VAL A 3 -9.14 6.35 -2.82
CA VAL A 3 -10.50 6.72 -2.40
C VAL A 3 -11.25 7.36 -3.57
N GLU A 4 -10.59 8.25 -4.31
CA GLU A 4 -11.14 8.98 -5.45
C GLU A 4 -11.51 8.03 -6.60
N ALA A 5 -10.62 7.08 -6.93
CA ALA A 5 -10.87 6.10 -7.98
C ALA A 5 -12.05 5.16 -7.64
N VAL A 6 -12.15 4.74 -6.37
CA VAL A 6 -13.27 3.90 -5.92
C VAL A 6 -14.57 4.70 -5.90
N ARG A 7 -14.53 5.96 -5.46
CA ARG A 7 -15.70 6.84 -5.48
C ARG A 7 -16.22 7.01 -6.90
N ALA A 8 -15.34 7.32 -7.84
CA ALA A 8 -15.70 7.41 -9.26
C ALA A 8 -16.30 6.09 -9.77
N ALA A 9 -15.72 4.94 -9.40
CA ALA A 9 -16.27 3.63 -9.81
C ALA A 9 -17.69 3.40 -9.25
N VAL A 10 -17.93 3.74 -7.99
CA VAL A 10 -19.25 3.61 -7.34
C VAL A 10 -20.29 4.55 -7.97
N GLU A 11 -19.89 5.76 -8.35
CA GLU A 11 -20.75 6.74 -9.02
C GLU A 11 -21.21 6.28 -10.40
N HIS A 12 -20.43 5.42 -11.06
CA HIS A 12 -20.78 4.84 -12.37
C HIS A 12 -21.64 3.57 -12.27
N LEU A 13 -21.89 3.05 -11.08
CA LEU A 13 -22.78 1.91 -10.90
C LEU A 13 -24.24 2.32 -11.14
N SER A 14 -25.02 1.40 -11.71
CA SER A 14 -26.49 1.53 -11.68
C SER A 14 -27.00 1.56 -10.24
N GLY A 15 -28.25 1.98 -10.03
CA GLY A 15 -28.81 2.08 -8.68
C GLY A 15 -28.77 0.77 -7.87
N GLU A 16 -28.81 -0.38 -8.54
CA GLU A 16 -28.70 -1.72 -7.94
C GLU A 16 -27.30 -2.34 -8.08
N GLY A 17 -26.34 -1.55 -8.59
CA GLY A 17 -24.98 -2.02 -8.87
C GLY A 17 -24.18 -2.36 -7.62
N LEU A 18 -23.28 -3.32 -7.79
CA LEU A 18 -22.33 -3.78 -6.76
C LEU A 18 -20.90 -3.69 -7.30
N LEU A 19 -20.01 -3.14 -6.52
CA LEU A 19 -18.57 -3.21 -6.74
C LEU A 19 -18.01 -4.32 -5.85
N THR A 20 -17.52 -5.38 -6.48
CA THR A 20 -16.98 -6.55 -5.77
C THR A 20 -15.49 -6.66 -5.98
N VAL A 21 -14.73 -6.81 -4.90
CA VAL A 21 -13.29 -7.02 -4.94
C VAL A 21 -12.92 -8.19 -4.06
N THR A 22 -12.23 -9.18 -4.64
CA THR A 22 -11.72 -10.35 -3.93
C THR A 22 -10.21 -10.31 -3.88
N ARG A 23 -9.64 -10.57 -2.71
CA ARG A 23 -8.18 -10.67 -2.49
C ARG A 23 -7.83 -11.87 -1.64
N GLY A 24 -6.61 -12.37 -1.81
CA GLY A 24 -6.07 -13.45 -0.98
C GLY A 24 -6.09 -13.09 0.51
N MET A 25 -6.39 -14.08 1.33
CA MET A 25 -6.36 -13.93 2.78
C MET A 25 -4.92 -13.91 3.30
N GLN A 26 -4.65 -13.07 4.28
CA GLN A 26 -3.36 -12.95 4.95
C GLN A 26 -3.59 -12.84 6.46
N THR A 27 -2.67 -13.38 7.25
CA THR A 27 -2.72 -13.34 8.72
C THR A 27 -1.38 -12.84 9.28
N PRO A 28 -1.35 -11.74 10.05
CA PRO A 28 -2.45 -10.81 10.30
C PRO A 28 -2.92 -10.09 9.03
N PRO A 29 -4.20 -9.71 8.96
CA PRO A 29 -4.78 -9.09 7.76
C PRO A 29 -4.17 -7.71 7.48
N ARG A 30 -3.91 -7.43 6.22
CA ARG A 30 -3.45 -6.11 5.75
C ARG A 30 -4.22 -5.64 4.52
N ASP A 31 -4.10 -6.33 3.38
CA ASP A 31 -4.72 -5.93 2.11
C ASP A 31 -6.24 -5.77 2.22
N ASN A 32 -6.90 -6.77 2.80
CA ASN A 32 -8.36 -6.80 2.90
C ASN A 32 -8.91 -5.81 3.91
N VAL A 33 -8.17 -5.56 5.02
CA VAL A 33 -8.53 -4.52 5.98
C VAL A 33 -8.38 -3.13 5.36
N ARG A 34 -7.28 -2.89 4.63
CA ARG A 34 -7.08 -1.63 3.90
C ARG A 34 -8.12 -1.44 2.80
N LEU A 35 -8.47 -2.51 2.09
CA LEU A 35 -9.54 -2.47 1.07
C LEU A 35 -10.89 -2.11 1.69
N PHE A 36 -11.24 -2.73 2.83
CA PHE A 36 -12.48 -2.41 3.53
C PHE A 36 -12.50 -0.93 3.98
N ALA A 37 -11.39 -0.46 4.55
CA ALA A 37 -11.25 0.95 4.94
C ALA A 37 -11.37 1.90 3.74
N LEU A 38 -10.76 1.54 2.61
CA LEU A 38 -10.83 2.28 1.36
C LEU A 38 -12.26 2.40 0.82
N LEU A 39 -12.99 1.29 0.77
CA LEU A 39 -14.38 1.26 0.34
C LEU A 39 -15.27 2.06 1.30
N ALA A 40 -15.08 1.90 2.61
CA ALA A 40 -15.81 2.66 3.61
C ALA A 40 -15.60 4.17 3.47
N GLU A 41 -14.36 4.62 3.24
CA GLU A 41 -14.03 6.03 3.06
C GLU A 41 -14.56 6.59 1.73
N ALA A 42 -14.49 5.82 0.65
CA ALA A 42 -15.07 6.22 -0.63
C ALA A 42 -16.59 6.43 -0.54
N LEU A 43 -17.28 5.59 0.26
CA LEU A 43 -18.73 5.67 0.48
C LEU A 43 -19.15 6.81 1.41
N ARG A 44 -18.27 7.35 2.24
CA ARG A 44 -18.49 8.53 3.11
C ARG A 44 -18.52 9.85 2.35
N GLY A 45 -18.54 9.88 1.03
CA GLY A 45 -18.48 11.08 0.19
C GLY A 45 -19.54 12.15 0.52
N PRO A 46 -19.58 13.25 -0.22
CA PRO A 46 -20.36 14.47 0.11
C PRO A 46 -21.87 14.30 0.31
N GLY A 47 -22.42 13.11 0.03
CA GLY A 47 -23.84 12.79 0.22
C GLY A 47 -24.23 12.30 1.60
N GLY A 48 -23.27 12.23 2.57
CA GLY A 48 -23.58 11.84 3.97
C GLY A 48 -24.15 10.44 4.15
N HIS A 49 -23.95 9.54 3.20
CA HIS A 49 -24.45 8.17 3.31
C HIS A 49 -23.59 7.37 4.29
N ASP A 50 -24.27 6.62 5.16
CA ASP A 50 -23.62 5.70 6.08
C ASP A 50 -23.01 4.52 5.32
N PRO A 51 -21.67 4.36 5.28
CA PRO A 51 -21.01 3.24 4.64
C PRO A 51 -21.42 1.90 5.26
N ALA A 52 -21.80 1.86 6.53
CA ALA A 52 -22.22 0.65 7.24
C ALA A 52 -23.44 -0.01 6.59
N SER A 53 -24.31 0.77 5.96
CA SER A 53 -25.50 0.26 5.26
C SER A 53 -25.23 -0.29 3.86
N ARG A 54 -24.00 -0.13 3.32
CA ARG A 54 -23.66 -0.37 1.91
C ARG A 54 -22.53 -1.38 1.70
N LEU A 55 -21.98 -1.93 2.77
CA LEU A 55 -20.85 -2.85 2.71
C LEU A 55 -21.24 -4.27 3.12
N LEU A 56 -20.63 -5.25 2.43
CA LEU A 56 -20.68 -6.67 2.78
C LEU A 56 -19.25 -7.22 2.71
N GLN A 57 -18.93 -8.16 3.58
CA GLN A 57 -17.66 -8.88 3.53
C GLN A 57 -17.85 -10.34 3.93
N ALA A 58 -17.35 -11.25 3.10
CA ALA A 58 -17.31 -12.67 3.39
C ALA A 58 -15.95 -13.25 3.03
N ARG A 59 -15.56 -14.31 3.72
CA ARG A 59 -14.28 -14.98 3.49
C ARG A 59 -14.38 -16.48 3.52
N ASN A 60 -13.43 -17.11 2.86
CA ASN A 60 -13.01 -18.47 3.14
C ASN A 60 -11.54 -18.45 3.62
N TYR A 61 -10.90 -19.60 3.76
CA TYR A 61 -9.51 -19.68 4.22
C TYR A 61 -8.48 -19.24 3.17
N LEU A 62 -8.86 -18.97 1.92
CA LEU A 62 -7.99 -18.53 0.83
C LEU A 62 -8.17 -17.05 0.48
N ALA A 63 -9.40 -16.56 0.56
CA ALA A 63 -9.74 -15.25 0.04
C ALA A 63 -10.82 -14.55 0.85
N VAL A 64 -10.81 -13.23 0.77
CA VAL A 64 -11.81 -12.33 1.32
C VAL A 64 -12.43 -11.54 0.18
N THR A 65 -13.75 -11.54 0.12
CA THR A 65 -14.54 -10.76 -0.84
C THR A 65 -15.21 -9.62 -0.10
N THR A 66 -14.93 -8.40 -0.53
CA THR A 66 -15.59 -7.19 -0.02
C THR A 66 -16.43 -6.59 -1.13
N ILE A 67 -17.67 -6.24 -0.80
CA ILE A 67 -18.68 -5.74 -1.73
C ILE A 67 -19.15 -4.37 -1.25
N ALA A 68 -19.15 -3.39 -2.15
CA ALA A 68 -19.72 -2.07 -1.94
C ALA A 68 -20.95 -1.89 -2.84
N ALA A 69 -22.09 -1.52 -2.27
CA ALA A 69 -23.33 -1.29 -2.99
C ALA A 69 -23.48 0.19 -3.38
N ALA A 70 -24.09 0.45 -4.54
CA ALA A 70 -24.43 1.80 -4.98
C ALA A 70 -25.43 2.51 -4.04
N ARG A 71 -26.30 1.75 -3.37
CA ARG A 71 -27.33 2.24 -2.42
C ARG A 71 -27.30 1.40 -1.13
N PRO A 72 -27.93 1.88 -0.06
CA PRO A 72 -28.16 1.06 1.15
C PRO A 72 -28.81 -0.28 0.79
N LEU A 73 -28.28 -1.32 1.42
CA LEU A 73 -28.76 -2.69 1.22
C LEU A 73 -30.07 -2.92 1.98
N ASP A 74 -31.06 -3.44 1.30
CA ASP A 74 -32.31 -3.85 1.91
C ASP A 74 -32.15 -5.21 2.64
N PRO A 75 -33.09 -5.57 3.53
CA PRO A 75 -33.02 -6.82 4.28
C PRO A 75 -33.03 -8.08 3.41
N GLU A 76 -33.67 -8.04 2.24
CA GLU A 76 -33.74 -9.16 1.30
C GLU A 76 -32.35 -9.45 0.71
N ARG A 77 -31.65 -8.41 0.26
CA ARG A 77 -30.27 -8.53 -0.25
C ARG A 77 -29.27 -8.98 0.80
N ILE A 78 -29.44 -8.51 2.04
CA ILE A 78 -28.61 -8.97 3.17
C ILE A 78 -28.88 -10.46 3.44
N ALA A 79 -30.13 -10.88 3.42
CA ALA A 79 -30.51 -12.29 3.60
C ALA A 79 -29.93 -13.16 2.48
N ALA A 80 -30.07 -12.75 1.23
CA ALA A 80 -29.49 -13.45 0.07
C ALA A 80 -27.95 -13.55 0.15
N PHE A 81 -27.29 -12.50 0.60
CA PHE A 81 -25.83 -12.55 0.85
C PHE A 81 -25.46 -13.58 1.91
N ARG A 82 -26.20 -13.62 3.04
CA ARG A 82 -25.94 -14.58 4.13
C ARG A 82 -26.18 -16.03 3.68
N GLU A 83 -27.24 -16.26 2.91
CA GLU A 83 -27.55 -17.57 2.34
C GLU A 83 -26.45 -18.02 1.37
N THR A 84 -26.08 -17.18 0.42
CA THR A 84 -24.99 -17.46 -0.54
C THR A 84 -23.66 -17.72 0.17
N ALA A 85 -23.31 -16.92 1.17
CA ALA A 85 -22.10 -17.16 1.97
C ALA A 85 -22.15 -18.52 2.68
N ALA A 86 -23.31 -18.91 3.21
CA ALA A 86 -23.50 -20.20 3.85
C ALA A 86 -23.40 -21.37 2.88
N GLU A 87 -24.02 -21.28 1.69
CA GLU A 87 -23.95 -22.28 0.61
C GLU A 87 -22.52 -22.48 0.13
N LEU A 88 -21.75 -21.38 -0.04
CA LEU A 88 -20.36 -21.42 -0.43
C LEU A 88 -19.40 -21.76 0.70
N SER A 89 -19.90 -22.11 1.89
CA SER A 89 -19.10 -22.39 3.09
C SER A 89 -18.17 -21.23 3.48
N MET A 90 -18.58 -19.99 3.20
CA MET A 90 -17.86 -18.78 3.60
C MET A 90 -18.36 -18.31 4.96
N ASP A 91 -17.52 -17.58 5.69
CA ASP A 91 -17.88 -16.85 6.89
C ASP A 91 -18.21 -15.41 6.52
N ALA A 92 -19.36 -14.90 6.96
CA ALA A 92 -19.71 -13.49 6.83
C ALA A 92 -19.01 -12.71 7.96
N ASP A 93 -18.04 -11.86 7.58
CA ASP A 93 -17.34 -11.00 8.53
C ASP A 93 -18.02 -9.65 8.71
N TYR A 94 -18.77 -9.19 7.69
CA TYR A 94 -19.53 -7.96 7.78
C TYR A 94 -20.78 -7.97 6.88
N HIS A 95 -21.88 -7.52 7.43
CA HIS A 95 -23.09 -7.04 6.76
C HIS A 95 -23.82 -6.02 7.65
N PRO A 96 -24.70 -5.17 7.14
CA PRO A 96 -25.51 -4.28 7.96
C PRO A 96 -26.25 -5.04 9.06
N GLY A 97 -26.10 -4.58 10.31
CA GLY A 97 -26.76 -5.20 11.48
C GLY A 97 -26.12 -6.48 12.00
N ILE A 98 -24.94 -6.89 11.52
CA ILE A 98 -24.23 -8.07 12.04
C ILE A 98 -23.91 -7.91 13.53
N SER A 99 -24.13 -8.97 14.28
CA SER A 99 -23.79 -9.09 15.70
C SER A 99 -22.78 -10.21 15.95
N PRO A 100 -22.10 -10.25 17.10
CA PRO A 100 -21.21 -11.37 17.45
C PRO A 100 -21.89 -12.74 17.40
N ALA A 101 -23.21 -12.80 17.62
CA ALA A 101 -24.00 -14.05 17.59
C ALA A 101 -24.19 -14.59 16.15
N ASP A 102 -24.05 -13.73 15.12
CA ASP A 102 -24.18 -14.11 13.71
C ASP A 102 -22.88 -14.67 13.12
N LEU A 103 -21.77 -14.54 13.84
CA LEU A 103 -20.47 -14.97 13.36
C LEU A 103 -20.37 -16.48 13.27
N THR A 104 -19.81 -16.96 12.18
CA THR A 104 -19.49 -18.37 11.97
C THR A 104 -17.97 -18.55 11.97
N ASP A 105 -17.48 -19.70 12.38
CA ASP A 105 -16.04 -20.03 12.44
C ASP A 105 -15.75 -21.27 11.59
N ARG A 106 -16.32 -21.31 10.39
CA ARG A 106 -16.09 -22.42 9.43
C ARG A 106 -14.69 -22.39 8.90
N ASN A 107 -14.20 -21.18 8.61
CA ASN A 107 -12.85 -20.93 8.10
C ASN A 107 -12.05 -20.22 9.20
N ARG A 108 -11.57 -20.98 10.15
CA ARG A 108 -10.96 -20.45 11.37
C ARG A 108 -9.76 -19.54 11.07
N VAL A 109 -9.90 -18.27 11.42
CA VAL A 109 -8.83 -17.28 11.37
C VAL A 109 -8.66 -16.74 12.79
N PRO A 110 -7.43 -16.76 13.35
CA PRO A 110 -7.21 -16.15 14.64
C PRO A 110 -7.70 -14.72 14.66
N GLY A 111 -8.43 -14.35 15.72
CA GLY A 111 -8.82 -13.00 16.03
C GLY A 111 -7.90 -12.39 17.08
N PRO A 112 -8.07 -11.12 17.45
CA PRO A 112 -7.46 -10.56 18.65
C PRO A 112 -7.92 -11.37 19.88
N GLU A 113 -7.02 -11.61 20.83
CA GLU A 113 -7.27 -12.51 21.99
C GLU A 113 -8.53 -12.15 22.78
N ASP A 114 -8.89 -10.86 22.84
CA ASP A 114 -10.05 -10.34 23.58
C ASP A 114 -11.29 -10.06 22.71
N SER A 115 -11.33 -10.49 21.43
CA SER A 115 -12.42 -10.20 20.52
C SER A 115 -13.29 -11.41 20.22
N ALA A 116 -14.61 -11.25 20.30
CA ALA A 116 -15.55 -12.18 19.69
C ALA A 116 -15.47 -12.02 18.17
N GLY A 117 -14.98 -13.05 17.47
CA GLY A 117 -14.95 -13.08 16.02
C GLY A 117 -13.56 -12.93 15.38
N SER A 118 -13.56 -12.80 14.08
CA SER A 118 -12.35 -12.69 13.28
C SER A 118 -11.73 -11.29 13.32
N TYR A 119 -10.45 -11.18 12.96
CA TYR A 119 -9.80 -9.89 12.71
C TYR A 119 -10.59 -9.00 11.75
N TYR A 120 -11.25 -9.57 10.75
CA TYR A 120 -12.03 -8.82 9.76
C TYR A 120 -13.29 -8.21 10.36
N TYR A 121 -14.02 -8.97 11.18
CA TYR A 121 -15.16 -8.44 11.93
C TYR A 121 -14.74 -7.28 12.83
N HIS A 122 -13.69 -7.49 13.64
CA HIS A 122 -13.18 -6.46 14.54
C HIS A 122 -12.75 -5.20 13.78
N ALA A 123 -12.00 -5.36 12.68
CA ALA A 123 -11.58 -4.25 11.84
C ALA A 123 -12.76 -3.51 11.23
N ALA A 124 -13.78 -4.24 10.73
CA ALA A 124 -14.98 -3.62 10.16
C ALA A 124 -15.73 -2.76 11.19
N GLN A 125 -15.92 -3.26 12.41
CA GLN A 125 -16.58 -2.49 13.48
C GLN A 125 -15.81 -1.20 13.79
N ARG A 126 -14.49 -1.27 13.94
CA ARG A 126 -13.64 -0.12 14.26
C ARG A 126 -13.57 0.89 13.11
N ILE A 127 -13.46 0.43 11.87
CA ILE A 127 -13.41 1.29 10.67
C ILE A 127 -14.74 2.02 10.45
N LEU A 128 -15.86 1.37 10.72
CA LEU A 128 -17.19 1.96 10.57
C LEU A 128 -17.63 2.79 11.79
N GLY A 129 -16.92 2.69 12.88
CA GLY A 129 -17.14 3.47 14.09
C GLY A 129 -16.88 4.97 13.92
N GLY A 130 -16.89 5.70 15.03
CA GLY A 130 -16.61 7.13 15.08
C GLY A 130 -15.20 7.49 14.57
N GLU A 131 -14.99 8.76 14.23
CA GLU A 131 -13.69 9.22 13.69
C GLU A 131 -12.51 8.92 14.65
N ALA A 132 -12.69 9.23 15.94
CA ALA A 132 -11.65 8.97 16.93
C ALA A 132 -11.32 7.46 17.08
N GLU A 133 -12.34 6.61 17.03
CA GLU A 133 -12.18 5.16 17.12
C GLU A 133 -11.46 4.60 15.88
N ARG A 134 -11.83 5.07 14.70
CA ARG A 134 -11.22 4.73 13.43
C ARG A 134 -9.74 5.15 13.37
N GLU A 135 -9.45 6.38 13.81
CA GLU A 135 -8.08 6.89 13.83
C GLU A 135 -7.20 6.12 14.83
N SER A 136 -7.74 5.79 16.02
CA SER A 136 -7.07 4.92 16.98
C SER A 136 -6.79 3.54 16.36
N PHE A 137 -7.78 2.95 15.69
CA PHE A 137 -7.60 1.66 15.01
C PHE A 137 -6.47 1.72 13.97
N TYR A 138 -6.42 2.75 13.13
CA TYR A 138 -5.34 2.91 12.15
C TYR A 138 -3.98 3.15 12.83
N ALA A 139 -3.95 3.78 13.99
CA ALA A 139 -2.73 4.01 14.74
C ALA A 139 -2.21 2.74 15.42
N ASP A 140 -3.09 1.86 15.90
CA ASP A 140 -2.75 0.68 16.69
C ASP A 140 -2.52 -0.57 15.82
N TRP A 141 -3.09 -0.59 14.58
CA TRP A 141 -2.95 -1.74 13.71
C TRP A 141 -1.49 -1.97 13.29
N LEU A 142 -1.07 -3.23 13.24
CA LEU A 142 0.32 -3.61 12.93
C LEU A 142 0.80 -3.05 11.57
N TYR A 143 -0.08 -3.00 10.59
CA TYR A 143 0.19 -2.53 9.24
C TYR A 143 -0.45 -1.16 8.98
N ASN A 144 0.08 -0.44 8.00
CA ASN A 144 -0.58 0.74 7.47
C ASN A 144 -1.83 0.33 6.68
N VAL A 145 -2.99 0.45 7.30
CA VAL A 145 -4.30 0.15 6.69
C VAL A 145 -5.13 1.40 6.39
N ARG A 146 -4.53 2.59 6.51
CA ARG A 146 -5.18 3.84 6.09
C ARG A 146 -5.52 3.80 4.60
N PRO A 147 -6.72 4.29 4.21
CA PRO A 147 -7.09 4.41 2.81
C PRO A 147 -6.09 5.25 2.02
N PRO A 148 -5.59 4.79 0.87
CA PRO A 148 -4.75 5.61 0.00
C PRO A 148 -5.60 6.61 -0.77
N THR A 149 -5.04 7.81 -0.98
CA THR A 149 -5.60 8.88 -1.78
C THR A 149 -4.80 9.08 -3.06
N ASP A 150 -5.29 9.91 -4.00
CA ASP A 150 -4.55 10.24 -5.22
C ASP A 150 -3.24 10.98 -4.94
N ASP A 151 -3.14 11.68 -3.81
CA ASP A 151 -1.89 12.31 -3.36
C ASP A 151 -0.89 11.27 -2.80
N SER A 152 -1.37 10.10 -2.35
CA SER A 152 -0.55 9.02 -1.82
C SER A 152 -1.09 7.64 -2.31
N PRO A 153 -0.92 7.30 -3.61
CA PRO A 153 -1.59 6.17 -4.26
C PRO A 153 -0.93 4.80 -3.99
N TYR A 154 -0.26 4.65 -2.87
CA TYR A 154 0.54 3.46 -2.55
C TYR A 154 -0.27 2.42 -1.79
N PHE A 155 -1.24 1.75 -2.44
CA PHE A 155 -2.11 0.74 -1.82
C PHE A 155 -1.33 -0.41 -1.17
N HIS A 156 -0.22 -0.84 -1.74
CA HIS A 156 0.59 -1.96 -1.24
C HIS A 156 1.70 -1.56 -0.26
N SER A 157 1.79 -0.29 0.15
CA SER A 157 2.73 0.16 1.18
C SER A 157 2.14 -0.06 2.57
N PHE A 158 2.39 -1.22 3.16
CA PHE A 158 1.84 -1.62 4.46
C PHE A 158 2.80 -1.41 5.63
N PHE A 159 4.09 -1.25 5.35
CA PHE A 159 5.10 -1.09 6.40
C PHE A 159 4.96 0.24 7.15
N ARG A 160 5.14 0.18 8.46
CA ARG A 160 5.14 1.36 9.36
C ARG A 160 6.36 1.30 10.26
N TRP A 161 7.13 2.37 10.26
CA TRP A 161 8.28 2.50 11.17
C TRP A 161 7.86 2.49 12.66
N GLY A 162 6.72 3.09 12.99
CA GLY A 162 6.18 3.14 14.35
C GLY A 162 5.69 1.79 14.90
N SER A 163 5.54 0.76 14.06
CA SER A 163 5.12 -0.59 14.47
C SER A 163 6.28 -1.59 14.47
N LEU A 164 7.52 -1.13 14.29
CA LEU A 164 8.68 -2.02 14.16
C LEU A 164 8.89 -2.88 15.41
N ASP A 165 8.74 -2.32 16.61
CA ASP A 165 8.92 -3.05 17.87
C ASP A 165 7.86 -4.14 17.99
N THR A 166 6.59 -3.82 17.79
CA THR A 166 5.49 -4.79 17.79
C THR A 166 5.67 -5.86 16.70
N TYR A 167 6.23 -5.47 15.56
CA TYR A 167 6.53 -6.38 14.47
C TYR A 167 7.63 -7.39 14.84
N ILE A 168 8.68 -6.91 15.49
CA ILE A 168 9.80 -7.74 16.00
C ILE A 168 9.30 -8.68 17.10
N GLU A 169 8.48 -8.20 18.01
CA GLU A 169 7.89 -9.00 19.09
C GLU A 169 6.96 -10.09 18.52
N SER A 170 6.08 -9.74 17.57
CA SER A 170 5.12 -10.68 16.98
C SER A 170 5.77 -11.77 16.12
N TYR A 171 6.87 -11.49 15.44
CA TYR A 171 7.51 -12.41 14.49
C TYR A 171 8.87 -12.94 14.94
N GLY A 172 9.40 -12.47 16.05
CA GLY A 172 10.69 -12.88 16.60
C GLY A 172 11.81 -12.84 15.55
N ARG A 173 12.61 -13.92 15.43
CA ARG A 173 13.71 -13.99 14.46
C ARG A 173 13.29 -13.98 12.98
N SER A 174 12.02 -14.25 12.68
CA SER A 174 11.50 -14.27 11.30
C SER A 174 10.96 -12.91 10.84
N TRP A 175 11.03 -11.86 11.67
CA TRP A 175 10.51 -10.54 11.35
C TRP A 175 11.04 -9.97 10.02
N PHE A 176 12.34 -10.16 9.74
CA PHE A 176 12.98 -9.65 8.53
C PHE A 176 12.45 -10.32 7.26
N GLN A 177 12.13 -11.63 7.32
CA GLN A 177 11.57 -12.36 6.17
C GLN A 177 10.13 -11.97 5.88
N ARG A 178 9.45 -11.36 6.84
CA ARG A 178 8.06 -10.91 6.71
C ARG A 178 7.93 -9.40 6.45
N LEU A 179 9.05 -8.66 6.55
CA LEU A 179 9.12 -7.33 5.97
C LEU A 179 8.80 -7.43 4.47
N GLU A 180 8.19 -6.39 3.95
CA GLU A 180 8.03 -6.26 2.50
C GLU A 180 9.43 -6.27 1.87
N LEU A 181 9.89 -7.45 1.45
CA LEU A 181 11.24 -7.66 0.89
C LEU A 181 11.61 -6.63 -0.18
N GLY A 182 10.61 -6.10 -0.89
CA GLY A 182 10.81 -5.03 -1.87
C GLY A 182 11.51 -3.80 -1.29
N TYR A 183 11.11 -3.32 -0.12
CA TYR A 183 11.77 -2.18 0.54
C TYR A 183 13.17 -2.52 0.99
N ALA A 184 13.36 -3.69 1.58
CA ALA A 184 14.68 -4.13 2.04
C ALA A 184 15.65 -4.27 0.86
N VAL A 185 15.21 -4.87 -0.25
CA VAL A 185 16.00 -5.01 -1.47
C VAL A 185 16.36 -3.65 -2.07
N VAL A 186 15.39 -2.74 -2.20
CA VAL A 186 15.65 -1.38 -2.71
C VAL A 186 16.66 -0.65 -1.83
N PHE A 187 16.52 -0.71 -0.50
CA PHE A 187 17.44 -0.04 0.40
C PHE A 187 18.85 -0.62 0.35
N VAL A 188 18.99 -1.96 0.35
CA VAL A 188 20.28 -2.64 0.23
C VAL A 188 20.94 -2.34 -1.11
N THR A 189 20.19 -2.40 -2.20
CA THR A 189 20.68 -2.06 -3.54
C THR A 189 21.12 -0.60 -3.63
N PHE A 190 20.33 0.32 -3.06
CA PHE A 190 20.71 1.74 -2.98
C PHE A 190 22.03 1.93 -2.22
N LEU A 191 22.16 1.31 -1.05
CA LEU A 191 23.39 1.38 -0.26
C LEU A 191 24.58 0.78 -1.01
N GLN A 192 24.40 -0.36 -1.68
CA GLN A 192 25.44 -1.00 -2.49
C GLN A 192 25.89 -0.12 -3.66
N VAL A 193 24.95 0.47 -4.40
CA VAL A 193 25.24 1.39 -5.51
C VAL A 193 25.93 2.65 -5.00
N LEU A 194 25.48 3.21 -3.87
CA LEU A 194 26.10 4.37 -3.26
C LEU A 194 27.55 4.08 -2.85
N LEU A 195 27.81 2.94 -2.19
CA LEU A 195 29.17 2.53 -1.83
C LEU A 195 30.04 2.31 -3.06
N ALA A 196 29.54 1.64 -4.08
CA ALA A 196 30.26 1.44 -5.34
C ALA A 196 30.59 2.78 -6.00
N ALA A 197 29.64 3.71 -6.08
CA ALA A 197 29.86 5.05 -6.63
C ALA A 197 30.91 5.83 -5.83
N LEU A 198 30.85 5.79 -4.50
CA LEU A 198 31.85 6.43 -3.63
C LEU A 198 33.23 5.85 -3.87
N VAL A 199 33.37 4.53 -3.96
CA VAL A 199 34.67 3.88 -4.22
C VAL A 199 35.18 4.24 -5.61
N LEU A 200 34.35 4.12 -6.66
CA LEU A 200 34.75 4.38 -8.03
C LEU A 200 35.09 5.84 -8.30
N VAL A 201 34.45 6.77 -7.62
CA VAL A 201 34.68 8.21 -7.79
C VAL A 201 35.79 8.70 -6.85
N LEU A 202 35.72 8.35 -5.54
CA LEU A 202 36.66 8.88 -4.57
C LEU A 202 38.01 8.19 -4.59
N ALA A 203 38.11 6.88 -4.91
CA ALA A 203 39.36 6.17 -4.90
C ALA A 203 40.35 6.74 -5.94
N PRO A 204 40.00 6.97 -7.23
CA PRO A 204 40.89 7.61 -8.20
C PRO A 204 41.29 9.02 -7.75
N VAL A 205 40.36 9.81 -7.23
CA VAL A 205 40.64 11.17 -6.73
C VAL A 205 41.66 11.14 -5.60
N LEU A 206 41.51 10.22 -4.66
CA LEU A 206 42.43 10.06 -3.50
C LEU A 206 43.79 9.57 -3.95
N VAL A 207 43.86 8.63 -4.90
CA VAL A 207 45.12 8.12 -5.47
C VAL A 207 45.90 9.25 -6.21
N VAL A 208 45.20 10.03 -7.03
CA VAL A 208 45.83 11.18 -7.73
C VAL A 208 46.32 12.23 -6.74
N ARG A 209 45.54 12.54 -5.71
CA ARG A 209 45.93 13.47 -4.62
C ARG A 209 47.16 12.98 -3.85
N ARG A 210 47.28 11.68 -3.56
CA ARG A 210 48.47 11.11 -2.87
C ARG A 210 49.72 11.09 -3.75
N ARG A 211 49.56 10.97 -5.09
CA ARG A 211 50.69 10.95 -6.01
C ARG A 211 51.18 12.34 -6.45
N GLY A 212 50.29 13.33 -6.40
CA GLY A 212 50.60 14.74 -6.73
C GLY A 212 50.91 15.50 -5.43
N GLY A 213 52.18 15.58 -5.05
CA GLY A 213 52.63 16.25 -3.82
C GLY A 213 52.12 17.69 -3.69
N THR A 214 51.74 18.05 -2.48
CA THR A 214 51.59 19.41 -1.90
C THR A 214 50.93 20.49 -2.78
N ALA A 215 49.75 20.28 -3.34
CA ALA A 215 48.91 21.37 -3.83
C ALA A 215 47.96 21.77 -2.70
N GLY A 216 48.23 22.93 -2.08
CA GLY A 216 47.52 23.46 -0.91
C GLY A 216 46.00 23.63 -1.09
N GLY A 217 45.33 23.98 -0.03
CA GLY A 217 43.88 24.07 0.20
C GLY A 217 42.94 24.44 -0.98
N ALA A 218 43.40 25.21 -1.96
CA ALA A 218 42.65 25.57 -3.18
C ALA A 218 42.33 24.39 -4.10
N ALA A 219 43.16 23.33 -4.14
CA ALA A 219 42.90 22.15 -4.95
C ALA A 219 41.81 21.25 -4.36
N GLY A 220 41.71 21.23 -3.03
CA GLY A 220 40.65 20.50 -2.31
C GLY A 220 39.27 21.08 -2.56
N ALA A 221 39.14 22.39 -2.55
CA ALA A 221 37.88 23.09 -2.82
C ALA A 221 37.43 22.91 -4.27
N ARG A 222 38.36 22.88 -5.24
CA ARG A 222 38.05 22.63 -6.64
C ARG A 222 37.52 21.19 -6.87
N VAL A 223 38.09 20.18 -6.21
CA VAL A 223 37.61 18.81 -6.32
C VAL A 223 36.22 18.67 -5.73
N GLY A 224 35.96 19.29 -4.55
CA GLY A 224 34.63 19.29 -3.94
C GLY A 224 33.58 19.91 -4.87
N TRP A 225 33.89 21.05 -5.48
CA TRP A 225 33.02 21.70 -6.45
C TRP A 225 32.78 20.86 -7.71
N THR A 226 33.79 20.19 -8.23
CA THR A 226 33.68 19.28 -9.37
C THR A 226 32.79 18.10 -9.06
N VAL A 227 32.97 17.45 -7.90
CA VAL A 227 32.11 16.34 -7.46
C VAL A 227 30.67 16.80 -7.32
N LEU A 228 30.44 17.94 -6.65
CA LEU A 228 29.10 18.51 -6.50
C LEU A 228 28.45 18.80 -7.86
N HIS A 229 29.19 19.39 -8.79
CA HIS A 229 28.70 19.70 -10.12
C HIS A 229 28.26 18.46 -10.90
N PHE A 230 29.11 17.43 -10.96
CA PHE A 230 28.74 16.18 -11.66
C PHE A 230 27.62 15.41 -10.96
N THR A 231 27.57 15.45 -9.61
CA THR A 231 26.47 14.86 -8.87
C THR A 231 25.15 15.58 -9.16
N ALA A 232 25.16 16.91 -9.22
CA ALA A 232 23.97 17.71 -9.54
C ALA A 232 23.47 17.43 -10.97
N ILE A 233 24.38 17.32 -11.94
CA ILE A 233 24.04 16.95 -13.33
C ILE A 233 23.42 15.53 -13.36
N GLY A 234 24.06 14.56 -12.71
CA GLY A 234 23.57 13.18 -12.67
C GLY A 234 22.19 13.07 -12.02
N LEU A 235 21.94 13.76 -10.91
CA LEU A 235 20.64 13.82 -10.28
C LEU A 235 19.59 14.51 -11.16
N GLY A 236 19.95 15.64 -11.79
CA GLY A 236 19.07 16.33 -12.73
C GLY A 236 18.66 15.45 -13.90
N PHE A 237 19.61 14.71 -14.47
CA PHE A 237 19.33 13.74 -15.52
C PHE A 237 18.39 12.63 -15.06
N LEU A 238 18.66 12.04 -13.89
CA LEU A 238 17.81 10.99 -13.31
C LEU A 238 16.37 11.47 -13.09
N PHE A 239 16.19 12.69 -12.57
CA PHE A 239 14.84 13.25 -12.37
C PHE A 239 14.10 13.46 -13.69
N VAL A 240 14.77 13.95 -14.72
CA VAL A 240 14.19 14.12 -16.06
C VAL A 240 13.79 12.77 -16.65
N GLU A 241 14.67 11.77 -16.55
CA GLU A 241 14.41 10.40 -17.01
C GLU A 241 13.18 9.80 -16.32
N MET A 242 13.12 9.84 -14.98
CA MET A 242 12.01 9.32 -14.20
C MET A 242 10.69 10.02 -14.51
N LEU A 243 10.74 11.35 -14.70
CA LEU A 243 9.54 12.13 -15.08
C LEU A 243 9.00 11.68 -16.44
N HIS A 244 9.88 11.45 -17.42
CA HIS A 244 9.45 10.99 -18.74
C HIS A 244 8.92 9.57 -18.70
N ILE A 245 9.56 8.64 -17.97
CA ILE A 245 9.06 7.28 -17.78
C ILE A 245 7.64 7.32 -17.18
N GLN A 246 7.40 8.11 -16.13
CA GLN A 246 6.07 8.23 -15.52
C GLN A 246 5.02 8.81 -16.47
N ARG A 247 5.38 9.85 -17.25
CA ARG A 247 4.47 10.42 -18.25
C ARG A 247 4.15 9.43 -19.36
N PHE A 248 5.16 8.76 -19.92
CA PHE A 248 4.95 7.78 -20.97
C PHE A 248 4.21 6.53 -20.48
N THR A 249 4.41 6.12 -19.24
CA THR A 249 3.62 5.03 -18.64
C THR A 249 2.13 5.34 -18.65
N ARG A 250 1.73 6.58 -18.33
CA ARG A 250 0.33 7.00 -18.41
C ARG A 250 -0.20 7.04 -19.86
N PHE A 251 0.65 7.40 -20.80
CA PHE A 251 0.28 7.50 -22.21
C PHE A 251 0.22 6.13 -22.92
N LEU A 252 1.19 5.26 -22.67
CA LEU A 252 1.30 3.94 -23.31
C LEU A 252 0.53 2.84 -22.55
N GLY A 253 0.13 3.10 -21.29
CA GLY A 253 -0.58 2.13 -20.45
C GLY A 253 0.30 0.99 -19.93
N ASP A 254 1.58 0.91 -20.35
CA ASP A 254 2.51 -0.15 -19.96
C ASP A 254 3.87 0.44 -19.56
N PRO A 255 4.35 0.20 -18.31
CA PRO A 255 5.61 0.74 -17.83
C PRO A 255 6.86 0.17 -18.54
N ILE A 256 6.78 -1.04 -19.09
CA ILE A 256 7.91 -1.67 -19.78
C ILE A 256 8.18 -0.95 -21.11
N TYR A 257 7.14 -0.73 -21.91
CA TYR A 257 7.25 0.01 -23.16
C TYR A 257 7.63 1.47 -22.93
N ALA A 258 7.08 2.11 -21.88
CA ALA A 258 7.43 3.47 -21.51
C ALA A 258 8.91 3.60 -21.15
N THR A 259 9.43 2.70 -20.34
CA THR A 259 10.85 2.68 -19.94
C THR A 259 11.74 2.43 -21.16
N ALA A 260 11.42 1.44 -21.99
CA ALA A 260 12.19 1.15 -23.20
C ALA A 260 12.23 2.35 -24.17
N ALA A 261 11.09 3.00 -24.39
CA ALA A 261 11.01 4.17 -25.29
C ALA A 261 11.84 5.35 -24.76
N VAL A 262 11.73 5.66 -23.46
CA VAL A 262 12.45 6.79 -22.84
C VAL A 262 13.96 6.53 -22.83
N LEU A 263 14.40 5.33 -22.41
CA LEU A 263 15.81 4.97 -22.38
C LEU A 263 16.40 4.99 -23.81
N THR A 264 15.69 4.44 -24.79
CA THR A 264 16.14 4.47 -26.19
C THR A 264 16.27 5.90 -26.71
N ALA A 265 15.25 6.74 -26.45
CA ALA A 265 15.29 8.14 -26.87
C ALA A 265 16.48 8.88 -26.23
N ILE A 266 16.69 8.73 -24.93
CA ILE A 266 17.81 9.35 -24.23
C ILE A 266 19.14 8.87 -24.80
N LEU A 267 19.33 7.57 -25.03
CA LEU A 267 20.57 7.01 -25.59
C LEU A 267 20.84 7.47 -27.03
N VAL A 268 19.79 7.68 -27.82
CA VAL A 268 19.95 8.13 -29.23
C VAL A 268 20.25 9.62 -29.31
N PHE A 269 19.70 10.43 -28.41
CA PHE A 269 19.82 11.90 -28.48
C PHE A 269 20.82 12.50 -27.46
N SER A 270 21.43 11.68 -26.61
CA SER A 270 22.53 12.09 -25.70
C SER A 270 23.87 11.97 -26.37
#